data_8f283f402490e05ab469f49e4177e3f0
#
_entry.id   8f283f402490e05ab469f49e4177e3f0
#
_cell.length_a   1.000
_cell.length_b   1.000
_cell.length_c   1.000
_cell.angle_alpha   90.00
_cell.angle_beta   90.00
_cell.angle_gamma   90.00
#
_symmetry.space_group_name_H-M   'P 1'
#
loop_
_entity.id
_entity.type
_entity.pdbx_description
1 polymer ?
#
loop_
_entity_poly.entity_id
_entity_poly.type
_entity_poly.pdbx_seq_one_letter_code
_entity_poly.pdbx_strand_id
1 'polypeptide(L)'
;MYALSDMCVRYASLVDPLLPQMTTCLKDNTLVVRRATLTILVHLLQEDYIKMTSSIFFRILQTLCDKSDEIRDLTTFYIQQRLLKRKPKTMYNNFVESLFHFNGYEGHESYNKQIAVSCKISIFAHI
;
A
#
# COMPACT_ATOMS: atom_id res chain seq x y z
N MET A 1 4.05 1.23 -16.29
CA MET A 1 4.44 1.54 -14.90
C MET A 1 5.70 2.39 -14.80
N TYR A 2 6.81 2.03 -15.42
CA TYR A 2 8.07 2.80 -15.33
C TYR A 2 7.95 4.23 -15.89
N ALA A 3 7.22 4.43 -16.99
CA ALA A 3 6.97 5.77 -17.53
C ALA A 3 6.20 6.66 -16.54
N LEU A 4 5.22 6.10 -15.81
CA LEU A 4 4.50 6.84 -14.76
C LEU A 4 5.40 7.17 -13.57
N SER A 5 6.31 6.26 -13.21
CA SER A 5 7.31 6.53 -12.18
C SER A 5 8.20 7.71 -12.55
N ASP A 6 8.68 7.74 -13.78
CA ASP A 6 9.51 8.86 -14.28
C ASP A 6 8.74 10.19 -14.30
N MET A 7 7.45 10.16 -14.65
CA MET A 7 6.57 11.33 -14.56
C MET A 7 6.35 11.79 -13.11
N CYS A 8 6.23 10.86 -12.15
CA CYS A 8 6.11 11.20 -10.73
C CYS A 8 7.32 11.98 -10.23
N VAL A 9 8.51 11.60 -10.66
CA VAL A 9 9.76 12.27 -10.29
C VAL A 9 9.81 13.70 -10.84
N ARG A 10 9.33 13.90 -12.06
CA ARG A 10 9.41 15.20 -12.76
C ARG A 10 8.21 16.12 -12.48
N TYR A 11 7.03 15.56 -12.34
CA TYR A 11 5.76 16.30 -12.28
C TYR A 11 4.81 15.68 -11.26
N ALA A 12 5.19 15.67 -9.98
CA ALA A 12 4.43 15.03 -8.90
C ALA A 12 2.96 15.45 -8.85
N SER A 13 2.66 16.73 -9.04
CA SER A 13 1.28 17.25 -9.01
C SER A 13 0.39 16.76 -10.15
N LEU A 14 0.96 16.37 -11.29
CA LEU A 14 0.21 15.83 -12.43
C LEU A 14 -0.11 14.35 -12.28
N VAL A 15 0.57 13.67 -11.39
CA VAL A 15 0.45 12.21 -11.21
C VAL A 15 -0.53 11.85 -10.10
N ASP A 16 -0.81 12.75 -9.17
CA ASP A 16 -1.76 12.53 -8.08
C ASP A 16 -3.11 11.95 -8.55
N PRO A 17 -3.73 12.43 -9.64
CA PRO A 17 -4.97 11.85 -10.16
C PRO A 17 -4.81 10.42 -10.71
N LEU A 18 -3.60 10.01 -11.07
CA LEU A 18 -3.31 8.69 -11.65
C LEU A 18 -2.93 7.65 -10.57
N LEU A 19 -2.65 8.08 -9.33
CA LEU A 19 -2.29 7.18 -8.24
C LEU A 19 -3.33 6.09 -7.96
N PRO A 20 -4.65 6.37 -7.97
CA PRO A 20 -5.66 5.33 -7.81
C PRO A 20 -5.56 4.24 -8.87
N GLN A 21 -5.28 4.60 -10.11
CA GLN A 21 -5.10 3.66 -11.22
C GLN A 21 -3.81 2.85 -11.06
N MET A 22 -2.70 3.49 -10.67
CA MET A 22 -1.46 2.79 -10.36
C MET A 22 -1.65 1.76 -9.26
N THR A 23 -2.37 2.11 -8.19
CA THR A 23 -2.62 1.20 -7.08
C THR A 23 -3.51 0.01 -7.44
N THR A 24 -4.35 0.11 -8.48
CA THR A 24 -5.12 -1.06 -8.97
C THR A 24 -4.24 -2.14 -9.57
N CYS A 25 -3.08 -1.78 -10.12
CA CYS A 25 -2.09 -2.73 -10.65
C CYS A 25 -1.48 -3.63 -9.56
N LEU A 26 -1.63 -3.30 -8.26
CA LEU A 26 -1.29 -4.21 -7.16
C LEU A 26 -2.17 -5.48 -7.13
N LYS A 27 -3.30 -5.47 -7.82
CA LYS A 27 -4.22 -6.61 -7.96
C LYS A 27 -4.18 -7.24 -9.36
N ASP A 28 -3.20 -6.88 -10.18
CA ASP A 28 -3.05 -7.45 -11.53
C ASP A 28 -2.84 -8.96 -11.46
N ASN A 29 -3.30 -9.69 -12.47
CA ASN A 29 -3.14 -11.14 -12.55
C ASN A 29 -1.68 -11.56 -12.69
N THR A 30 -0.86 -10.70 -13.31
CA THR A 30 0.55 -10.97 -13.57
C THR A 30 1.43 -10.61 -12.37
N LEU A 31 2.18 -11.59 -11.86
CA LEU A 31 3.09 -11.42 -10.73
C LEU A 31 4.10 -10.28 -10.95
N VAL A 32 4.67 -10.22 -12.16
CA VAL A 32 5.68 -9.20 -12.53
C VAL A 32 5.11 -7.79 -12.42
N VAL A 33 3.85 -7.59 -12.83
CA VAL A 33 3.18 -6.28 -12.73
C VAL A 33 2.95 -5.91 -11.27
N ARG A 34 2.45 -6.84 -10.44
CA ARG A 34 2.25 -6.58 -8.99
C ARG A 34 3.56 -6.21 -8.30
N ARG A 35 4.62 -6.98 -8.56
CA ARG A 35 5.96 -6.74 -7.99
C ARG A 35 6.51 -5.37 -8.41
N ALA A 36 6.48 -5.06 -9.70
CA ALA A 36 6.96 -3.78 -10.22
C ALA A 36 6.17 -2.61 -9.62
N THR A 37 4.85 -2.72 -9.55
CA THR A 37 3.98 -1.70 -8.98
C THR A 37 4.30 -1.44 -7.50
N LEU A 38 4.44 -2.51 -6.70
CA LEU A 38 4.78 -2.40 -5.28
C LEU A 38 6.13 -1.71 -5.09
N THR A 39 7.14 -2.14 -5.84
CA THR A 39 8.50 -1.56 -5.77
C THR A 39 8.49 -0.07 -6.12
N ILE A 40 7.81 0.31 -7.19
CA ILE A 40 7.69 1.70 -7.64
C ILE A 40 6.95 2.55 -6.61
N LEU A 41 5.81 2.10 -6.11
CA LEU A 41 5.03 2.84 -5.11
C LEU A 41 5.85 3.08 -3.83
N VAL A 42 6.54 2.06 -3.33
CA VAL A 42 7.38 2.21 -2.14
C VAL A 42 8.53 3.17 -2.38
N HIS A 43 9.16 3.11 -3.55
CA HIS A 43 10.22 4.04 -3.92
C HIS A 43 9.72 5.50 -3.95
N LEU A 44 8.60 5.75 -4.63
CA LEU A 44 8.00 7.09 -4.70
C LEU A 44 7.60 7.65 -3.33
N LEU A 45 7.10 6.79 -2.45
CA LEU A 45 6.77 7.15 -1.07
C LEU A 45 8.01 7.44 -0.23
N GLN A 46 9.10 6.72 -0.43
CA GLN A 46 10.36 6.93 0.28
C GLN A 46 11.00 8.26 -0.08
N GLU A 47 11.01 8.60 -1.36
CA GLU A 47 11.64 9.82 -1.87
C GLU A 47 10.71 11.05 -1.80
N ASP A 48 9.53 10.91 -1.18
CA ASP A 48 8.54 11.98 -1.02
C ASP A 48 7.98 12.57 -2.33
N TYR A 49 8.09 11.83 -3.43
CA TYR A 49 7.45 12.22 -4.69
C TYR A 49 5.93 12.12 -4.63
N ILE A 50 5.42 11.23 -3.80
CA ILE A 50 3.99 11.09 -3.51
C ILE A 50 3.77 11.06 -2.00
N LYS A 51 2.60 11.54 -1.56
CA LYS A 51 2.22 11.50 -0.13
C LYS A 51 1.57 10.16 0.22
N MET A 52 1.91 9.64 1.38
CA MET A 52 1.20 8.50 1.95
C MET A 52 -0.21 8.92 2.34
N THR A 53 -1.20 8.36 1.67
CA THR A 53 -2.62 8.47 2.05
C THR A 53 -3.09 7.15 2.64
N SER A 54 -4.16 7.19 3.45
CA SER A 54 -4.77 5.98 4.01
C SER A 54 -5.15 4.98 2.93
N SER A 55 -5.66 5.46 1.78
CA SER A 55 -6.02 4.61 0.65
C SER A 55 -4.82 3.86 0.06
N ILE A 56 -3.69 4.53 -0.14
CA ILE A 56 -2.45 3.90 -0.64
C ILE A 56 -1.94 2.89 0.39
N PHE A 57 -1.93 3.28 1.67
CA PHE A 57 -1.51 2.42 2.76
C PHE A 57 -2.33 1.13 2.83
N PHE A 58 -3.66 1.23 2.78
CA PHE A 58 -4.55 0.06 2.79
C PHE A 58 -4.30 -0.88 1.60
N ARG A 59 -4.02 -0.33 0.42
CA ARG A 59 -3.71 -1.14 -0.76
C ARG A 59 -2.37 -1.86 -0.64
N ILE A 60 -1.36 -1.22 -0.05
CA ILE A 60 -0.08 -1.86 0.25
C ILE A 60 -0.29 -2.96 1.30
N LEU A 61 -1.06 -2.73 2.36
CA LEU A 61 -1.37 -3.77 3.35
C LEU A 61 -2.10 -4.97 2.75
N GLN A 62 -2.98 -4.75 1.77
CA GLN A 62 -3.67 -5.86 1.09
C GLN A 62 -2.70 -6.80 0.36
N THR A 63 -1.53 -6.33 -0.05
CA THR A 63 -0.51 -7.20 -0.68
C THR A 63 0.15 -8.17 0.30
N LEU A 64 0.01 -7.97 1.63
CA LEU A 64 0.36 -8.99 2.64
C LEU A 64 -0.49 -10.26 2.54
N CYS A 65 -1.64 -10.18 1.90
CA CYS A 65 -2.53 -11.31 1.63
C CYS A 65 -2.46 -11.78 0.17
N ASP A 66 -1.41 -11.42 -0.55
CA ASP A 66 -1.23 -11.85 -1.95
C ASP A 66 -1.09 -13.38 -2.04
N LYS A 67 -1.48 -13.94 -3.18
CA LYS A 67 -1.35 -15.37 -3.47
C LYS A 67 0.10 -15.83 -3.54
N SER A 68 1.01 -14.91 -3.90
CA SER A 68 2.44 -15.17 -4.04
C SER A 68 3.20 -14.88 -2.75
N ASP A 69 3.96 -15.84 -2.26
CA ASP A 69 4.86 -15.67 -1.12
C ASP A 69 5.87 -14.55 -1.38
N GLU A 70 6.39 -14.47 -2.60
CA GLU A 70 7.33 -13.43 -3.01
C GLU A 70 6.78 -12.01 -2.77
N ILE A 71 5.52 -11.77 -3.11
CA ILE A 71 4.88 -10.45 -2.89
C ILE A 71 4.66 -10.20 -1.39
N ARG A 72 4.24 -11.22 -0.63
CA ARG A 72 4.04 -11.09 0.82
C ARG A 72 5.35 -10.75 1.54
N ASP A 73 6.42 -11.47 1.24
CA ASP A 73 7.74 -11.26 1.83
C ASP A 73 8.30 -9.88 1.46
N LEU A 74 8.18 -9.51 0.19
CA LEU A 74 8.60 -8.20 -0.31
C LEU A 74 7.83 -7.06 0.37
N THR A 75 6.52 -7.21 0.55
CA THR A 75 5.67 -6.23 1.24
C THR A 75 6.09 -6.08 2.70
N THR A 76 6.29 -7.19 3.39
CA THR A 76 6.76 -7.21 4.79
C THR A 76 8.09 -6.50 4.93
N PHE A 77 9.04 -6.80 4.05
CA PHE A 77 10.34 -6.14 4.01
C PHE A 77 10.20 -4.62 3.81
N TYR A 78 9.39 -4.18 2.84
CA TYR A 78 9.19 -2.77 2.56
C TYR A 78 8.53 -2.03 3.71
N ILE A 79 7.52 -2.61 4.34
CA ILE A 79 6.86 -1.99 5.50
C ILE A 79 7.85 -1.85 6.65
N GLN A 80 8.53 -2.90 7.04
CA GLN A 80 9.40 -2.93 8.21
C GLN A 80 10.70 -2.16 8.01
N GLN A 81 11.38 -2.36 6.89
CA GLN A 81 12.73 -1.85 6.68
C GLN A 81 12.77 -0.49 5.98
N ARG A 82 11.76 -0.18 5.21
CA ARG A 82 11.73 1.03 4.40
C ARG A 82 10.78 2.09 4.94
N LEU A 83 9.50 1.78 5.02
CA LEU A 83 8.47 2.76 5.38
C LEU A 83 8.49 3.06 6.89
N LEU A 84 8.53 2.07 7.74
CA LEU A 84 8.49 2.24 9.20
C LEU A 84 9.72 3.00 9.71
N LYS A 85 10.92 2.69 9.21
CA LYS A 85 12.14 3.39 9.62
C LYS A 85 12.19 4.84 9.19
N ARG A 86 11.67 5.15 8.01
CA ARG A 86 11.77 6.49 7.44
C ARG A 86 10.64 7.44 7.88
N LYS A 87 9.43 6.89 8.06
CA LYS A 87 8.23 7.69 8.39
C LYS A 87 7.39 7.06 9.51
N PRO A 88 7.93 6.91 10.72
CA PRO A 88 7.24 6.18 11.79
C PRO A 88 5.90 6.81 12.18
N LYS A 89 5.80 8.14 12.26
CA LYS A 89 4.53 8.83 12.61
C LYS A 89 3.44 8.60 11.58
N THR A 90 3.78 8.73 10.29
CA THR A 90 2.81 8.50 9.20
C THR A 90 2.36 7.05 9.18
N MET A 91 3.28 6.11 9.38
CA MET A 91 2.97 4.69 9.46
C MET A 91 2.05 4.38 10.64
N TYR A 92 2.33 4.94 11.82
CA TYR A 92 1.51 4.74 13.00
C TYR A 92 0.07 5.26 12.81
N ASN A 93 -0.09 6.48 12.31
CA ASN A 93 -1.42 7.06 12.09
C ASN A 93 -2.24 6.23 11.09
N ASN A 94 -1.64 5.88 9.94
CA ASN A 94 -2.31 5.03 8.95
C ASN A 94 -2.57 3.61 9.47
N PHE A 95 -1.73 3.10 10.37
CA PHE A 95 -1.95 1.80 11.02
C PHE A 95 -3.21 1.83 11.90
N VAL A 96 -3.39 2.86 12.72
CA VAL A 96 -4.60 3.00 13.55
C VAL A 96 -5.85 3.06 12.68
N GLU A 97 -5.84 3.84 11.60
CA GLU A 97 -6.95 3.88 10.64
C GLU A 97 -7.20 2.51 9.98
N SER A 98 -6.13 1.78 9.69
CA SER A 98 -6.24 0.44 9.08
C SER A 98 -6.90 -0.58 10.00
N LEU A 99 -6.72 -0.46 11.32
CA LEU A 99 -7.42 -1.30 12.30
C LEU A 99 -8.93 -1.17 12.16
N PHE A 100 -9.44 0.05 12.05
CA PHE A 100 -10.88 0.29 11.87
C PHE A 100 -11.36 -0.17 10.49
N HIS A 101 -10.60 0.14 9.45
CA HIS A 101 -10.93 -0.23 8.07
C HIS A 101 -11.04 -1.75 7.89
N PHE A 102 -10.03 -2.51 8.35
CA PHE A 102 -9.99 -3.96 8.15
C PHE A 102 -10.86 -4.75 9.15
N ASN A 103 -11.12 -4.21 10.34
CA ASN A 103 -12.00 -4.85 11.31
C ASN A 103 -13.49 -4.56 11.07
N GLY A 104 -13.81 -3.68 10.12
CA GLY A 104 -15.18 -3.38 9.76
C GLY A 104 -15.94 -2.65 10.87
N TYR A 105 -15.33 -1.70 11.54
CA TYR A 105 -15.98 -0.86 12.54
C TYR A 105 -16.87 0.17 11.85
N GLU A 106 -18.18 0.00 11.95
CA GLU A 106 -19.18 0.80 11.20
C GLU A 106 -19.22 2.29 11.58
N GLY A 107 -18.72 2.64 12.75
CA GLY A 107 -18.65 4.03 13.22
C GLY A 107 -17.47 4.84 12.68
N HIS A 108 -16.61 4.26 11.84
CA HIS A 108 -15.43 4.93 11.30
C HIS A 108 -15.56 5.20 9.80
N GLU A 109 -15.10 6.36 9.33
CA GLU A 109 -15.18 6.77 7.91
C GLU A 109 -14.49 5.78 6.94
N SER A 110 -13.48 5.08 7.42
CA SER A 110 -12.74 4.07 6.65
C SER A 110 -13.37 2.67 6.65
N TYR A 111 -14.64 2.55 7.06
CA TYR A 111 -15.35 1.27 7.13
C TYR A 111 -15.40 0.55 5.78
N ASN A 112 -15.03 -0.73 5.77
CA ASN A 112 -15.12 -1.57 4.59
C ASN A 112 -15.68 -2.97 4.91
N LYS A 113 -16.90 -3.22 4.46
CA LYS A 113 -17.64 -4.47 4.70
C LYS A 113 -17.12 -5.67 3.88
N GLN A 114 -16.37 -5.42 2.80
CA GLN A 114 -16.07 -6.45 1.78
C GLN A 114 -14.76 -7.23 2.02
N ILE A 115 -14.04 -6.96 3.12
CA ILE A 115 -12.75 -7.61 3.37
C ILE A 115 -12.94 -8.97 4.02
N ALA A 116 -12.34 -10.00 3.44
CA ALA A 116 -12.39 -11.36 3.96
C ALA A 116 -11.72 -11.46 5.35
N VAL A 117 -12.34 -12.21 6.26
CA VAL A 117 -11.88 -12.39 7.65
C VAL A 117 -10.46 -12.96 7.72
N SER A 118 -10.10 -13.88 6.83
CA SER A 118 -8.77 -14.46 6.74
C SER A 118 -7.67 -13.43 6.45
N CYS A 119 -7.97 -12.45 5.61
CA CYS A 119 -7.06 -11.37 5.29
C CYS A 119 -6.85 -10.41 6.47
N LYS A 120 -7.91 -10.16 7.27
CA LYS A 120 -7.84 -9.30 8.45
C LYS A 120 -6.81 -9.79 9.47
N ILE A 121 -6.82 -11.07 9.79
CA ILE A 121 -5.92 -11.67 10.79
C ILE A 121 -4.48 -11.67 10.28
N SER A 122 -4.25 -12.03 9.02
CA SER A 122 -2.91 -12.11 8.45
C SER A 122 -2.21 -10.75 8.40
N ILE A 123 -2.93 -9.68 8.09
CA ILE A 123 -2.36 -8.32 8.04
C ILE A 123 -1.76 -7.92 9.39
N PHE A 124 -2.47 -8.19 10.49
CA PHE A 124 -2.00 -7.78 11.83
C PHE A 124 -0.94 -8.69 12.43
N ALA A 125 -0.80 -9.91 11.95
CA ALA A 125 0.26 -10.82 12.37
C ALA A 125 1.67 -10.41 11.86
N HIS A 126 1.74 -9.60 10.79
CA HIS A 126 2.98 -9.21 10.14
C HIS A 126 3.43 -7.76 10.43
N ILE A 127 2.64 -6.99 11.15
CA ILE A 127 2.94 -5.61 11.56
C ILE A 127 3.34 -5.56 13.03
#